data_40e16b2edd9682eb0dd50f37515a3feb
#
_entry.id   40e16b2edd9682eb0dd50f37515a3feb
#
_cell.length_a   1.000
_cell.length_b   1.000
_cell.length_c   1.000
_cell.angle_alpha   90.00
_cell.angle_beta   90.00
_cell.angle_gamma   90.00
#
_symmetry.space_group_name_H-M   'P 1'
#
loop_
_entity.id
_entity.type
_entity.pdbx_description
1 polymer ?
#
loop_
_entity_poly.entity_id
_entity_poly.type
_entity_poly.pdbx_seq_one_letter_code
_entity_poly.pdbx_strand_id
1 'polypeptide(L)'
;MGEYSIIIDGRSCQVYAASEQHVSCITDHRPGLVVPSLEINLDGVGLVSNQGMLFRYASYWSDDTTWGGEFAPLEGESVYVPAGLNLFVDVDATPTLNLIMVEGALIFAPDADPNHERYIDAHYIFLHKGYMEVGTEEHPYTSKLTITMHGNVSTPFLPIFGNKCIAVKESVLDMHGVERVPTWTLLNETVLPGATQITVSEPVDWVAGE
;
A
#
# COMPACT_ATOMS: atom_id res chain seq x y z
N MET A 1 30.56 1.92 20.15
CA MET A 1 29.21 1.97 19.53
C MET A 1 28.47 3.07 20.25
N GLY A 2 28.02 4.10 19.54
CA GLY A 2 27.22 5.16 20.17
C GLY A 2 25.87 4.57 20.61
N GLU A 3 25.32 5.07 21.69
CA GLU A 3 24.00 4.69 22.16
C GLU A 3 22.94 5.45 21.33
N TYR A 4 21.98 4.74 20.77
CA TYR A 4 20.89 5.35 20.02
C TYR A 4 19.70 5.58 20.96
N SER A 5 19.19 6.80 20.96
CA SER A 5 17.93 7.15 21.60
C SER A 5 16.92 7.52 20.51
N ILE A 6 15.87 6.75 20.38
CA ILE A 6 14.78 6.98 19.45
C ILE A 6 13.56 7.40 20.27
N ILE A 7 13.01 8.55 19.95
CA ILE A 7 11.82 9.09 20.61
C ILE A 7 10.73 9.23 19.55
N ILE A 8 9.59 8.61 19.81
CA ILE A 8 8.39 8.67 18.98
C ILE A 8 7.30 9.34 19.79
N ASP A 9 6.89 10.53 19.40
CA ASP A 9 5.92 11.39 20.11
C ASP A 9 6.25 11.58 21.60
N GLY A 10 7.51 11.87 21.89
CA GLY A 10 7.98 12.08 23.25
C GLY A 10 8.12 10.81 24.11
N ARG A 11 7.95 9.62 23.54
CA ARG A 11 8.17 8.33 24.22
C ARG A 11 9.39 7.64 23.66
N SER A 12 10.19 7.05 24.56
CA SER A 12 11.37 6.29 24.17
C SER A 12 10.99 4.99 23.46
N CYS A 13 11.58 4.76 22.29
CA CYS A 13 11.53 3.47 21.60
C CYS A 13 12.68 2.61 22.10
N GLN A 14 12.39 1.43 22.62
CA GLN A 14 13.40 0.55 23.19
C GLN A 14 14.25 -0.09 22.09
N VAL A 15 15.45 0.43 21.88
CA VAL A 15 16.38 -0.12 20.87
C VAL A 15 16.87 -1.48 21.31
N TYR A 16 16.74 -2.50 20.46
CA TYR A 16 17.25 -3.85 20.70
C TYR A 16 18.29 -4.32 19.70
N ALA A 17 18.39 -3.66 18.55
CA ALA A 17 19.41 -3.92 17.56
C ALA A 17 19.80 -2.64 16.83
N ALA A 18 21.11 -2.47 16.54
CA ALA A 18 21.63 -1.37 15.79
C ALA A 18 22.83 -1.79 14.93
N SER A 19 22.88 -1.30 13.70
CA SER A 19 24.00 -1.44 12.77
C SER A 19 24.31 -0.09 12.13
N GLU A 20 25.27 -0.04 11.22
CA GLU A 20 25.57 1.19 10.47
C GLU A 20 24.44 1.66 9.55
N GLN A 21 23.53 0.75 9.18
CA GLN A 21 22.45 1.01 8.22
C GLN A 21 21.06 0.89 8.81
N HIS A 22 20.91 0.17 9.93
CA HIS A 22 19.60 -0.14 10.51
C HIS A 22 19.62 -0.02 12.02
N VAL A 23 18.56 0.56 12.57
CA VAL A 23 18.26 0.56 13.99
C VAL A 23 16.87 -0.01 14.18
N SER A 24 16.75 -1.02 15.03
CA SER A 24 15.49 -1.65 15.37
C SER A 24 15.13 -1.38 16.82
N CYS A 25 13.92 -0.95 17.06
CA CYS A 25 13.41 -0.71 18.39
C CYS A 25 11.95 -1.14 18.54
N ILE A 26 11.55 -1.41 19.77
CA ILE A 26 10.17 -1.75 20.12
C ILE A 26 9.46 -0.47 20.53
N THR A 27 8.38 -0.12 19.84
CA THR A 27 7.54 1.03 20.16
C THR A 27 6.60 0.70 21.32
N ASP A 28 6.29 1.70 22.13
CA ASP A 28 5.26 1.56 23.15
C ASP A 28 3.85 1.58 22.52
N HIS A 29 2.89 0.93 23.20
CA HIS A 29 1.50 0.93 22.74
C HIS A 29 0.93 2.34 22.69
N ARG A 30 0.25 2.71 21.59
CA ARG A 30 -0.43 3.98 21.46
C ARG A 30 -1.92 3.82 21.18
N PRO A 31 -2.75 4.40 22.02
CA PRO A 31 -4.14 4.62 21.66
C PRO A 31 -4.23 5.89 20.80
N GLY A 32 -4.58 5.74 19.51
CA GLY A 32 -4.96 6.88 18.66
C GLY A 32 -4.08 7.12 17.44
N LEU A 33 -4.70 7.77 16.52
CA LEU A 33 -4.40 7.91 15.11
C LEU A 33 -3.76 9.28 14.85
N VAL A 34 -2.57 9.50 15.37
CA VAL A 34 -1.81 10.75 15.17
C VAL A 34 -0.60 10.43 14.31
N VAL A 35 -0.27 11.28 13.34
CA VAL A 35 1.02 11.20 12.66
C VAL A 35 2.11 11.50 13.71
N PRO A 36 2.89 10.51 14.11
CA PRO A 36 3.82 10.68 15.21
C PRO A 36 5.04 11.50 14.77
N SER A 37 5.56 12.32 15.69
CA SER A 37 6.89 12.90 15.52
C SER A 37 7.95 11.84 15.78
N LEU A 38 8.95 11.75 14.91
CA LEU A 38 10.09 10.87 15.06
C LEU A 38 11.34 11.70 15.34
N GLU A 39 11.97 11.47 16.48
CA GLU A 39 13.26 12.05 16.82
C GLU A 39 14.29 10.94 17.04
N ILE A 40 15.40 11.03 16.33
CA ILE A 40 16.52 10.11 16.47
C ILE A 40 17.72 10.91 17.03
N ASN A 41 18.20 10.52 18.20
CA ASN A 41 19.35 11.12 18.82
C ASN A 41 20.48 10.08 18.89
N LEU A 42 21.66 10.47 18.44
CA LEU A 42 22.86 9.67 18.49
C LEU A 42 23.78 10.25 19.58
N ASP A 43 24.12 9.46 20.57
CA ASP A 43 24.97 9.90 21.67
C ASP A 43 26.33 10.40 21.18
N GLY A 44 26.72 11.58 21.65
CA GLY A 44 27.94 12.28 21.23
C GLY A 44 27.86 13.01 19.88
N VAL A 45 26.77 12.86 19.12
CA VAL A 45 26.55 13.54 17.82
C VAL A 45 25.40 14.53 17.89
N GLY A 46 24.31 14.18 18.59
CA GLY A 46 23.11 14.99 18.73
C GLY A 46 21.93 14.51 17.88
N LEU A 47 21.00 15.40 17.62
CA LEU A 47 19.79 15.10 16.87
C LEU A 47 20.10 14.82 15.39
N VAL A 48 19.70 13.66 14.92
CA VAL A 48 19.81 13.29 13.49
C VAL A 48 18.69 13.98 12.71
N SER A 49 19.04 14.62 11.62
CA SER A 49 18.04 15.21 10.73
C SER A 49 17.17 14.10 10.11
N ASN A 50 15.87 14.21 10.31
CA ASN A 50 14.88 13.26 9.79
C ASN A 50 14.02 13.85 8.66
N GLN A 51 14.56 14.79 7.90
CA GLN A 51 13.84 15.44 6.81
C GLN A 51 13.32 14.40 5.82
N GLY A 52 11.99 14.28 5.75
CA GLY A 52 11.30 13.35 4.85
C GLY A 52 11.03 11.95 5.41
N MET A 53 11.52 11.59 6.60
CA MET A 53 11.13 10.33 7.22
C MET A 53 9.68 10.37 7.69
N LEU A 54 8.86 9.50 7.12
CA LEU A 54 7.50 9.26 7.59
C LEU A 54 7.51 8.05 8.52
N PHE A 55 7.04 8.25 9.74
CA PHE A 55 6.73 7.16 10.65
C PHE A 55 5.22 7.04 10.77
N ARG A 56 4.69 5.84 10.59
CA ARG A 56 3.25 5.57 10.72
C ARG A 56 3.07 4.35 11.60
N TYR A 57 2.14 4.41 12.54
CA TYR A 57 1.62 3.20 13.16
C TYR A 57 0.67 2.54 12.18
N ALA A 58 0.85 1.27 11.93
CA ALA A 58 -0.01 0.49 11.06
C ALA A 58 -0.57 -0.71 11.81
N SER A 59 -1.83 -1.01 11.54
CA SER A 59 -2.45 -2.29 11.90
C SER A 59 -2.30 -3.24 10.72
N TYR A 60 -1.95 -4.49 10.98
CA TYR A 60 -1.82 -5.50 9.94
C TYR A 60 -3.16 -6.16 9.64
N TRP A 61 -3.40 -6.47 8.38
CA TRP A 61 -4.62 -7.19 7.97
C TRP A 61 -4.71 -8.56 8.63
N SER A 62 -3.58 -9.27 8.77
CA SER A 62 -3.50 -10.59 9.37
C SER A 62 -3.67 -10.61 10.89
N ASP A 63 -3.63 -9.45 11.55
CA ASP A 63 -3.71 -9.36 13.01
C ASP A 63 -5.17 -9.30 13.47
N ASP A 64 -5.61 -10.29 14.27
CA ASP A 64 -6.96 -10.36 14.83
C ASP A 64 -7.32 -9.11 15.65
N THR A 65 -6.34 -8.44 16.25
CA THR A 65 -6.60 -7.20 17.03
C THR A 65 -7.03 -6.06 16.14
N THR A 66 -6.66 -6.04 14.86
CA THR A 66 -7.15 -5.10 13.85
C THR A 66 -8.67 -5.20 13.69
N TRP A 67 -9.22 -6.37 13.87
CA TRP A 67 -10.64 -6.71 13.73
C TRP A 67 -11.38 -6.81 15.06
N GLY A 68 -10.81 -6.23 16.12
CA GLY A 68 -11.42 -6.25 17.47
C GLY A 68 -11.30 -7.58 18.20
N GLY A 69 -10.39 -8.44 17.78
CA GLY A 69 -10.19 -9.79 18.32
C GLY A 69 -11.08 -10.84 17.63
N GLU A 70 -11.71 -10.47 16.50
CA GLU A 70 -12.44 -11.37 15.63
C GLU A 70 -11.55 -11.79 14.44
N PHE A 71 -12.07 -12.63 13.56
CA PHE A 71 -11.37 -13.03 12.35
C PHE A 71 -11.34 -11.89 11.33
N ALA A 72 -10.34 -11.91 10.47
CA ALA A 72 -10.31 -11.04 9.29
C ALA A 72 -11.59 -11.22 8.43
N PRO A 73 -12.01 -10.19 7.69
CA PRO A 73 -13.26 -10.20 6.93
C PRO A 73 -13.41 -11.42 6.01
N LEU A 74 -14.61 -11.98 5.97
CA LEU A 74 -14.97 -13.16 5.19
C LEU A 74 -15.61 -12.76 3.84
N GLU A 75 -15.87 -13.77 3.01
CA GLU A 75 -16.55 -13.63 1.71
C GLU A 75 -17.86 -12.83 1.83
N GLY A 76 -17.99 -11.79 1.00
CA GLY A 76 -19.17 -10.93 0.94
C GLY A 76 -19.24 -9.86 2.03
N GLU A 77 -18.33 -9.84 2.98
CA GLU A 77 -18.29 -8.80 4.02
C GLU A 77 -17.69 -7.49 3.49
N SER A 78 -17.84 -6.43 4.27
CA SER A 78 -17.28 -5.12 3.95
C SER A 78 -16.22 -4.72 4.96
N VAL A 79 -15.19 -4.05 4.48
CA VAL A 79 -14.10 -3.50 5.27
C VAL A 79 -14.27 -2.00 5.39
N TYR A 80 -14.13 -1.48 6.58
CA TYR A 80 -14.06 -0.05 6.84
C TYR A 80 -12.73 0.31 7.51
N VAL A 81 -11.95 1.15 6.84
CA VAL A 81 -10.71 1.72 7.36
C VAL A 81 -11.00 3.14 7.82
N PRO A 82 -11.23 3.36 9.13
CA PRO A 82 -11.61 4.67 9.64
C PRO A 82 -10.49 5.69 9.52
N ALA A 83 -10.87 6.98 9.53
CA ALA A 83 -9.91 8.07 9.49
C ALA A 83 -8.83 7.91 10.57
N GLY A 84 -7.57 8.02 10.14
CA GLY A 84 -6.39 7.87 10.99
C GLY A 84 -5.90 6.42 11.20
N LEU A 85 -6.65 5.38 10.85
CA LEU A 85 -6.13 4.03 10.81
C LEU A 85 -5.27 3.85 9.55
N ASN A 86 -4.06 3.32 9.72
CA ASN A 86 -3.25 2.84 8.61
C ASN A 86 -3.34 1.31 8.61
N LEU A 87 -4.06 0.76 7.64
CA LEU A 87 -4.20 -0.68 7.46
C LEU A 87 -3.18 -1.17 6.44
N PHE A 88 -2.28 -2.00 6.90
CA PHE A 88 -1.25 -2.61 6.07
C PHE A 88 -1.74 -3.98 5.60
N VAL A 89 -1.82 -4.18 4.29
CA VAL A 89 -2.25 -5.46 3.71
C VAL A 89 -1.04 -6.37 3.56
N ASP A 90 -0.93 -7.32 4.47
CA ASP A 90 0.16 -8.30 4.57
C ASP A 90 -0.26 -9.74 4.20
N VAL A 91 -1.51 -9.94 3.80
CA VAL A 91 -2.02 -11.23 3.35
C VAL A 91 -1.81 -11.42 1.84
N ASP A 92 -1.68 -12.66 1.40
CA ASP A 92 -1.48 -13.00 -0.01
C ASP A 92 -2.76 -12.80 -0.84
N ALA A 93 -3.90 -13.08 -0.23
CA ALA A 93 -5.20 -12.91 -0.89
C ALA A 93 -6.28 -12.54 0.11
N THR A 94 -7.21 -11.67 -0.30
CA THR A 94 -8.48 -11.48 0.42
C THR A 94 -9.56 -12.37 -0.16
N PRO A 95 -10.61 -12.73 0.61
CA PRO A 95 -11.83 -13.22 0.01
C PRO A 95 -12.47 -12.13 -0.86
N THR A 96 -13.47 -12.49 -1.68
CA THR A 96 -14.22 -11.48 -2.44
C THR A 96 -15.07 -10.64 -1.48
N LEU A 97 -14.64 -9.41 -1.26
CA LEU A 97 -15.30 -8.46 -0.37
C LEU A 97 -16.41 -7.70 -1.09
N ASN A 98 -17.43 -7.30 -0.34
CA ASN A 98 -18.49 -6.46 -0.91
C ASN A 98 -17.98 -5.02 -1.13
N LEU A 99 -17.47 -4.38 -0.09
CA LEU A 99 -16.98 -3.00 -0.15
C LEU A 99 -15.72 -2.86 0.72
N ILE A 100 -14.70 -2.22 0.18
CA ILE A 100 -13.58 -1.69 0.97
C ILE A 100 -13.73 -0.17 1.00
N MET A 101 -14.15 0.36 2.15
CA MET A 101 -14.31 1.81 2.37
C MET A 101 -13.11 2.34 3.16
N VAL A 102 -12.43 3.35 2.61
CA VAL A 102 -11.20 3.88 3.19
C VAL A 102 -11.35 5.37 3.48
N GLU A 103 -11.37 5.73 4.76
CA GLU A 103 -11.22 7.10 5.25
C GLU A 103 -9.85 7.33 5.93
N GLY A 104 -9.16 6.24 6.29
CA GLY A 104 -7.78 6.22 6.74
C GLY A 104 -6.81 5.94 5.59
N ALA A 105 -5.86 5.04 5.81
CA ALA A 105 -4.93 4.61 4.78
C ALA A 105 -4.97 3.09 4.59
N LEU A 106 -5.02 2.66 3.34
CA LEU A 106 -4.85 1.26 2.91
C LEU A 106 -3.51 1.16 2.20
N ILE A 107 -2.57 0.40 2.77
CA ILE A 107 -1.17 0.42 2.36
C ILE A 107 -0.73 -0.97 1.91
N PHE A 108 -0.13 -1.02 0.72
CA PHE A 108 0.51 -2.21 0.16
C PHE A 108 2.00 -1.95 0.02
N ALA A 109 2.82 -2.66 0.79
CA ALA A 109 4.25 -2.65 0.56
C ALA A 109 4.68 -3.83 -0.31
N PRO A 110 5.75 -3.64 -1.11
CA PRO A 110 6.31 -4.74 -1.88
C PRO A 110 6.82 -5.84 -0.96
N ASP A 111 6.75 -7.07 -1.41
CA ASP A 111 7.40 -8.20 -0.75
C ASP A 111 8.90 -8.20 -1.08
N ALA A 112 9.69 -8.91 -0.27
CA ALA A 112 11.10 -9.13 -0.54
C ALA A 112 11.33 -9.99 -1.81
N ASP A 113 10.38 -10.87 -2.15
CA ASP A 113 10.36 -11.62 -3.41
C ASP A 113 9.60 -10.82 -4.49
N PRO A 114 10.26 -10.36 -5.55
CA PRO A 114 9.60 -9.63 -6.63
C PRO A 114 8.61 -10.49 -7.43
N ASN A 115 8.63 -11.81 -7.29
CA ASN A 115 7.67 -12.71 -7.91
C ASN A 115 6.45 -13.01 -7.02
N HIS A 116 6.48 -12.56 -5.77
CA HIS A 116 5.34 -12.70 -4.88
C HIS A 116 4.11 -11.99 -5.45
N GLU A 117 2.99 -12.67 -5.48
CA GLU A 117 1.73 -12.12 -5.97
C GLU A 117 0.74 -11.96 -4.82
N ARG A 118 0.12 -10.77 -4.76
CA ARG A 118 -0.94 -10.46 -3.82
C ARG A 118 -2.24 -10.18 -4.56
N TYR A 119 -3.36 -10.69 -4.03
CA TYR A 119 -4.66 -10.58 -4.67
C TYR A 119 -5.66 -9.90 -3.75
N ILE A 120 -6.30 -8.86 -4.27
CA ILE A 120 -7.38 -8.14 -3.59
C ILE A 120 -8.62 -8.24 -4.44
N ASP A 121 -9.66 -8.83 -3.87
CA ASP A 121 -10.92 -9.10 -4.54
C ASP A 121 -12.05 -8.31 -3.89
N ALA A 122 -12.73 -7.45 -4.65
CA ALA A 122 -13.85 -6.66 -4.13
C ALA A 122 -14.86 -6.29 -5.22
N HIS A 123 -16.12 -6.03 -4.81
CA HIS A 123 -17.10 -5.42 -5.71
C HIS A 123 -16.87 -3.92 -5.84
N TYR A 124 -16.49 -3.25 -4.74
CA TYR A 124 -16.23 -1.81 -4.71
C TYR A 124 -15.04 -1.52 -3.80
N ILE A 125 -14.21 -0.59 -4.23
CA ILE A 125 -13.23 0.09 -3.38
C ILE A 125 -13.59 1.57 -3.39
N PHE A 126 -13.87 2.14 -2.24
CA PHE A 126 -14.26 3.55 -2.12
C PHE A 126 -13.33 4.31 -1.17
N LEU A 127 -12.54 5.18 -1.75
CA LEU A 127 -11.69 6.10 -1.01
C LEU A 127 -12.48 7.40 -0.76
N HIS A 128 -12.75 7.71 0.51
CA HIS A 128 -13.45 8.93 0.93
C HIS A 128 -12.62 9.67 1.97
N LYS A 129 -11.96 10.73 1.55
CA LYS A 129 -10.99 11.49 2.38
C LYS A 129 -9.83 10.64 2.90
N GLY A 130 -9.63 9.47 2.30
CA GLY A 130 -8.62 8.50 2.67
C GLY A 130 -7.45 8.46 1.69
N TYR A 131 -6.62 7.47 1.86
CA TYR A 131 -5.40 7.28 1.11
C TYR A 131 -5.22 5.79 0.77
N MET A 132 -4.89 5.48 -0.46
CA MET A 132 -4.47 4.14 -0.86
C MET A 132 -3.09 4.22 -1.47
N GLU A 133 -2.16 3.42 -0.95
CA GLU A 133 -0.76 3.39 -1.36
C GLU A 133 -0.36 2.02 -1.87
N VAL A 134 0.15 1.97 -3.09
CA VAL A 134 0.78 0.78 -3.68
C VAL A 134 2.19 1.15 -4.12
N GLY A 135 3.14 1.06 -3.20
CA GLY A 135 4.45 1.63 -3.36
C GLY A 135 4.44 3.16 -3.38
N THR A 136 5.60 3.76 -3.40
CA THR A 136 5.80 5.21 -3.50
C THR A 136 6.81 5.53 -4.60
N GLU A 137 6.92 6.80 -4.99
CA GLU A 137 7.92 7.24 -5.97
C GLU A 137 9.34 6.87 -5.52
N GLU A 138 9.63 7.02 -4.21
CA GLU A 138 10.94 6.69 -3.64
C GLU A 138 11.15 5.19 -3.45
N HIS A 139 10.04 4.43 -3.21
CA HIS A 139 10.04 2.98 -2.97
C HIS A 139 8.94 2.33 -3.81
N PRO A 140 9.18 2.13 -5.12
CA PRO A 140 8.23 1.53 -6.02
C PRO A 140 7.81 0.11 -5.59
N TYR A 141 6.57 -0.26 -5.90
CA TYR A 141 6.07 -1.61 -5.66
C TYR A 141 6.74 -2.59 -6.64
N THR A 142 7.62 -3.44 -6.14
CA THR A 142 8.45 -4.35 -6.93
C THR A 142 7.88 -5.77 -7.07
N SER A 143 6.88 -6.11 -6.24
CA SER A 143 6.15 -7.39 -6.32
C SER A 143 4.95 -7.25 -7.25
N LYS A 144 4.09 -8.26 -7.31
CA LYS A 144 2.87 -8.23 -8.11
C LYS A 144 1.65 -8.00 -7.23
N LEU A 145 0.79 -7.07 -7.62
CA LEU A 145 -0.52 -6.84 -6.99
C LEU A 145 -1.61 -6.91 -8.06
N THR A 146 -2.56 -7.82 -7.85
CA THR A 146 -3.76 -7.93 -8.67
C THR A 146 -4.97 -7.48 -7.88
N ILE A 147 -5.63 -6.44 -8.35
CA ILE A 147 -6.90 -5.95 -7.79
C ILE A 147 -8.03 -6.36 -8.73
N THR A 148 -8.86 -7.32 -8.30
CA THR A 148 -9.99 -7.79 -9.09
C THR A 148 -11.28 -7.12 -8.65
N MET A 149 -11.86 -6.34 -9.55
CA MET A 149 -13.17 -5.74 -9.33
C MET A 149 -14.26 -6.68 -9.82
N HIS A 150 -15.03 -7.26 -8.90
CA HIS A 150 -16.13 -8.18 -9.17
C HIS A 150 -17.42 -7.44 -9.51
N GLY A 151 -18.25 -8.05 -10.35
CA GLY A 151 -19.57 -7.52 -10.71
C GLY A 151 -19.91 -7.69 -12.17
N ASN A 152 -21.17 -7.44 -12.47
CA ASN A 152 -21.75 -7.49 -13.81
C ASN A 152 -22.79 -6.36 -13.98
N VAL A 153 -23.46 -6.31 -15.12
CA VAL A 153 -24.44 -5.26 -15.44
C VAL A 153 -25.64 -5.18 -14.49
N SER A 154 -25.89 -6.26 -13.71
CA SER A 154 -26.97 -6.33 -12.73
C SER A 154 -26.51 -6.03 -11.29
N THR A 155 -25.20 -5.85 -11.08
CA THR A 155 -24.65 -5.52 -9.77
C THR A 155 -25.11 -4.10 -9.37
N PRO A 156 -25.58 -3.89 -8.13
CA PRO A 156 -26.01 -2.57 -7.66
C PRO A 156 -24.94 -1.50 -7.88
N PHE A 157 -25.37 -0.29 -8.15
CA PHE A 157 -24.45 0.84 -8.31
C PHE A 157 -24.08 1.44 -6.96
N LEU A 158 -22.79 1.66 -6.75
CA LEU A 158 -22.33 2.61 -5.75
C LEU A 158 -22.83 4.00 -6.20
N PRO A 159 -23.59 4.72 -5.36
CA PRO A 159 -24.17 6.01 -5.75
C PRO A 159 -23.12 6.94 -6.38
N ILE A 160 -23.45 7.52 -7.54
CA ILE A 160 -22.61 8.42 -8.34
C ILE A 160 -21.50 7.71 -9.13
N PHE A 161 -20.90 6.63 -8.60
CA PHE A 161 -19.68 6.02 -9.16
C PHE A 161 -19.95 4.80 -10.04
N GLY A 162 -21.13 4.18 -9.91
CA GLY A 162 -21.47 2.99 -10.68
C GLY A 162 -21.13 1.68 -9.95
N ASN A 163 -20.92 0.62 -10.71
CA ASN A 163 -20.54 -0.68 -10.18
C ASN A 163 -19.13 -1.08 -10.66
N LYS A 164 -18.54 -2.06 -10.00
CA LYS A 164 -17.23 -2.62 -10.35
C LYS A 164 -16.18 -1.52 -10.52
N CYS A 165 -16.01 -0.70 -9.48
CA CYS A 165 -15.18 0.50 -9.58
C CYS A 165 -14.31 0.72 -8.34
N ILE A 166 -13.17 1.37 -8.57
CA ILE A 166 -12.41 2.08 -7.55
C ILE A 166 -12.87 3.53 -7.60
N ALA A 167 -13.63 3.95 -6.59
CA ALA A 167 -14.18 5.29 -6.48
C ALA A 167 -13.29 6.15 -5.57
N VAL A 168 -12.93 7.34 -6.03
CA VAL A 168 -12.03 8.25 -5.31
C VAL A 168 -12.73 9.58 -5.13
N LYS A 169 -12.96 9.99 -3.86
CA LYS A 169 -13.60 11.26 -3.52
C LYS A 169 -12.82 11.97 -2.42
N GLU A 170 -12.28 13.14 -2.73
CA GLU A 170 -11.46 13.94 -1.81
C GLU A 170 -10.31 13.12 -1.17
N SER A 171 -9.72 12.23 -1.95
CA SER A 171 -8.78 11.20 -1.52
C SER A 171 -7.58 11.13 -2.45
N VAL A 172 -6.57 10.40 -2.02
CA VAL A 172 -5.39 10.12 -2.86
C VAL A 172 -5.33 8.63 -3.17
N LEU A 173 -5.16 8.31 -4.45
CA LEU A 173 -4.79 6.99 -4.93
C LEU A 173 -3.37 7.10 -5.48
N ASP A 174 -2.43 6.53 -4.74
CA ASP A 174 -1.00 6.60 -5.02
C ASP A 174 -0.49 5.21 -5.40
N MET A 175 -0.05 5.04 -6.64
CA MET A 175 0.37 3.74 -7.17
C MET A 175 1.64 3.91 -7.99
N HIS A 176 2.74 3.39 -7.48
CA HIS A 176 4.05 3.44 -8.10
C HIS A 176 4.61 2.02 -8.28
N GLY A 177 4.59 1.54 -9.50
CA GLY A 177 5.30 0.31 -9.90
C GLY A 177 6.72 0.62 -10.36
N VAL A 178 7.45 -0.42 -10.72
CA VAL A 178 8.77 -0.26 -11.35
C VAL A 178 8.61 0.47 -12.67
N GLU A 179 9.31 1.58 -12.84
CA GLU A 179 9.27 2.38 -14.05
C GLU A 179 9.78 1.56 -15.25
N ARG A 180 9.06 1.66 -16.37
CA ARG A 180 9.45 1.07 -17.66
C ARG A 180 9.78 2.16 -18.67
N VAL A 181 10.79 1.93 -19.48
CA VAL A 181 11.30 2.92 -20.44
C VAL A 181 11.25 2.34 -21.84
N PRO A 182 10.50 2.99 -22.72
CA PRO A 182 9.53 4.06 -22.50
C PRO A 182 8.23 3.53 -21.87
N THR A 183 7.50 4.36 -21.14
CA THR A 183 6.21 4.00 -20.56
C THR A 183 5.10 3.78 -21.60
N TRP A 184 5.26 4.35 -22.77
CA TRP A 184 4.39 4.17 -23.91
C TRP A 184 5.19 4.31 -25.22
N THR A 185 4.68 3.70 -26.30
CA THR A 185 5.29 3.81 -27.62
C THR A 185 4.21 3.73 -28.72
N LEU A 186 4.59 4.00 -29.95
CA LEU A 186 3.69 3.90 -31.09
C LEU A 186 3.87 2.55 -31.80
N LEU A 187 2.79 2.05 -32.40
CA LEU A 187 2.88 0.97 -33.36
C LEU A 187 3.58 1.49 -34.63
N ASN A 188 4.57 0.76 -35.10
CA ASN A 188 5.28 1.10 -36.33
C ASN A 188 4.48 0.74 -37.59
N GLU A 189 3.49 -0.14 -37.45
CA GLU A 189 2.63 -0.60 -38.54
C GLU A 189 1.24 -1.00 -38.02
N THR A 190 0.24 -1.06 -38.92
CA THR A 190 -1.10 -1.51 -38.57
C THR A 190 -1.10 -3.00 -38.18
N VAL A 191 -1.64 -3.29 -37.00
CA VAL A 191 -1.80 -4.67 -36.50
C VAL A 191 -3.16 -5.20 -36.95
N LEU A 192 -3.15 -6.34 -37.64
CA LEU A 192 -4.39 -6.99 -38.11
C LEU A 192 -4.88 -8.03 -37.09
N PRO A 193 -6.19 -8.36 -37.11
CA PRO A 193 -6.73 -9.45 -36.28
C PRO A 193 -5.98 -10.77 -36.50
N GLY A 194 -5.58 -11.44 -35.41
CA GLY A 194 -4.82 -12.69 -35.44
C GLY A 194 -3.29 -12.53 -35.45
N ALA A 195 -2.79 -11.31 -35.42
CA ALA A 195 -1.35 -11.08 -35.28
C ALA A 195 -0.87 -11.59 -33.91
N THR A 196 0.26 -12.29 -33.92
CA THR A 196 0.93 -12.80 -32.71
C THR A 196 2.13 -11.95 -32.30
N GLN A 197 2.49 -10.97 -33.11
CA GLN A 197 3.59 -10.04 -32.88
C GLN A 197 3.14 -8.62 -33.27
N ILE A 198 3.71 -7.65 -32.59
CA ILE A 198 3.55 -6.23 -32.89
C ILE A 198 4.94 -5.60 -33.02
N THR A 199 5.07 -4.66 -33.95
CA THR A 199 6.30 -3.87 -34.12
C THR A 199 6.07 -2.49 -33.56
N VAL A 200 6.91 -2.06 -32.65
CA VAL A 200 6.87 -0.74 -32.01
C VAL A 200 7.98 0.15 -32.54
N SER A 201 7.81 1.47 -32.42
CA SER A 201 8.69 2.45 -33.05
C SER A 201 10.06 2.60 -32.38
N GLU A 202 10.21 2.09 -31.16
CA GLU A 202 11.45 2.16 -30.39
C GLU A 202 11.63 0.93 -29.50
N PRO A 203 12.85 0.60 -29.07
CA PRO A 203 13.08 -0.47 -28.10
C PRO A 203 12.37 -0.21 -26.78
N VAL A 204 11.78 -1.26 -26.20
CA VAL A 204 11.07 -1.23 -24.91
C VAL A 204 11.69 -2.25 -23.96
N ASP A 205 11.65 -1.97 -22.65
CA ASP A 205 12.08 -2.88 -21.60
C ASP A 205 10.90 -3.58 -20.90
N TRP A 206 9.74 -3.58 -21.56
CA TRP A 206 8.51 -4.16 -21.01
C TRP A 206 8.64 -5.65 -20.80
N VAL A 207 8.08 -6.16 -19.71
CA VAL A 207 8.11 -7.56 -19.33
C VAL A 207 6.76 -8.20 -19.61
N ALA A 208 6.76 -9.41 -20.15
CA ALA A 208 5.52 -10.12 -20.42
C ALA A 208 4.75 -10.42 -19.13
N GLY A 209 3.46 -10.03 -19.11
CA GLY A 209 2.58 -10.23 -17.96
C GLY A 209 2.52 -9.05 -16.97
N GLU A 210 3.14 -7.93 -17.31
CA GLU A 210 2.97 -6.65 -16.59
C GLU A 210 1.87 -5.81 -17.20
#